data_67233471ed009fb40e3e9a74572d996b
#
_entry.id   67233471ed009fb40e3e9a74572d996b
#
_cell.length_a   1.000
_cell.length_b   1.000
_cell.length_c   1.000
_cell.angle_alpha   90.00
_cell.angle_beta   90.00
_cell.angle_gamma   90.00
#
_symmetry.space_group_name_H-M   'P 1'
#
loop_
_entity.id
_entity.type
_entity.pdbx_description
1 polymer ?
#
loop_
_entity_poly.entity_id
_entity_poly.type
_entity_poly.pdbx_seq_one_letter_code
_entity_poly.pdbx_strand_id
1 'polypeptide(L)'
;MSQPDAAYEVFNYTLEKNITIDAPVNNAGFGDFGNFWEVDAQRQTDLLQVNIMTLVQLTRYFLPGMVERRHGSVLNLSSVAAFSAGPRMCLYYASKEFVRSFSEAVAEEVRSTGVTVTALCPGPTATGFEQAAQMKNSHMFSMFKPASAAAVAEAGFRAAQKGKTLRYCGWPTHTVSIAARLLPRSVCRRFMMKVNG
;
A
#
# COMPACT_ATOMS: atom_id res chain seq x y z
N MET A 1 -3.24 -2.51 -15.13
CA MET A 1 -2.12 -2.42 -14.16
C MET A 1 -1.41 -3.77 -13.93
N SER A 2 -2.04 -4.89 -14.21
CA SER A 2 -1.38 -6.22 -14.14
C SER A 2 -0.47 -6.53 -15.34
N GLN A 3 -0.54 -5.76 -16.41
CA GLN A 3 0.38 -5.89 -17.53
C GLN A 3 1.76 -5.31 -17.20
N PRO A 4 2.86 -5.94 -17.61
CA PRO A 4 4.22 -5.47 -17.30
C PRO A 4 4.49 -4.02 -17.74
N ASP A 5 3.91 -3.60 -18.87
CA ASP A 5 4.13 -2.28 -19.47
C ASP A 5 3.17 -1.21 -18.98
N ALA A 6 2.21 -1.55 -18.10
CA ALA A 6 1.16 -0.62 -17.67
C ALA A 6 1.70 0.68 -17.04
N ALA A 7 2.78 0.60 -16.28
CA ALA A 7 3.40 1.80 -15.69
C ALA A 7 4.04 2.70 -16.77
N TYR A 8 4.68 2.09 -17.78
CA TYR A 8 5.24 2.82 -18.91
C TYR A 8 4.15 3.48 -19.75
N GLU A 9 3.06 2.77 -20.03
CA GLU A 9 1.92 3.34 -20.78
C GLU A 9 1.33 4.57 -20.08
N VAL A 10 1.14 4.50 -18.75
CA VAL A 10 0.67 5.65 -17.95
C VAL A 10 1.66 6.82 -18.04
N PHE A 11 2.95 6.55 -17.87
CA PHE A 11 3.97 7.58 -17.94
C PHE A 11 4.05 8.20 -19.35
N ASN A 12 4.07 7.37 -20.40
CA ASN A 12 4.12 7.82 -21.79
C ASN A 12 2.90 8.68 -22.16
N TYR A 13 1.71 8.29 -21.71
CA TYR A 13 0.49 9.10 -21.88
C TYR A 13 0.66 10.52 -21.30
N THR A 14 1.29 10.66 -20.12
CA THR A 14 1.51 11.99 -19.53
C THR A 14 2.48 12.83 -20.37
N LEU A 15 3.52 12.20 -20.95
CA LEU A 15 4.46 12.87 -21.84
C LEU A 15 3.78 13.33 -23.13
N GLU A 16 3.02 12.46 -23.79
CA GLU A 16 2.28 12.81 -25.04
C GLU A 16 1.29 13.94 -24.84
N LYS A 17 0.69 14.04 -23.65
CA LYS A 17 -0.26 15.09 -23.31
C LYS A 17 0.38 16.34 -22.69
N ASN A 18 1.71 16.37 -22.53
CA ASN A 18 2.43 17.43 -21.82
C ASN A 18 1.86 17.68 -20.40
N ILE A 19 1.50 16.60 -19.67
CA ILE A 19 0.97 16.69 -18.31
C ILE A 19 2.13 16.51 -17.33
N THR A 20 2.37 17.52 -16.51
CA THR A 20 3.30 17.40 -15.39
C THR A 20 2.59 16.80 -14.18
N ILE A 21 3.13 15.71 -13.63
CA ILE A 21 2.58 15.06 -12.45
C ILE A 21 3.38 15.50 -11.22
N ASP A 22 2.71 16.16 -10.29
CA ASP A 22 3.30 16.64 -9.02
C ASP A 22 2.84 15.79 -7.82
N ALA A 23 1.77 15.00 -7.95
CA ALA A 23 1.25 14.19 -6.86
C ALA A 23 0.71 12.83 -7.36
N PRO A 24 1.57 11.87 -7.73
CA PRO A 24 1.10 10.53 -8.07
C PRO A 24 0.61 9.81 -6.82
N VAL A 25 -0.57 9.18 -6.96
CA VAL A 25 -1.18 8.36 -5.92
C VAL A 25 -1.18 6.90 -6.36
N ASN A 26 -0.25 6.11 -5.86
CA ASN A 26 -0.15 4.69 -6.11
C ASN A 26 -1.17 3.94 -5.23
N ASN A 27 -2.44 3.98 -5.64
CA ASN A 27 -3.57 3.40 -4.92
C ASN A 27 -3.97 2.02 -5.45
N ALA A 28 -3.71 1.72 -6.72
CA ALA A 28 -4.07 0.43 -7.31
C ALA A 28 -3.48 -0.72 -6.51
N GLY A 29 -4.32 -1.71 -6.21
CA GLY A 29 -3.90 -2.89 -5.45
C GLY A 29 -5.07 -3.76 -5.07
N PHE A 30 -4.81 -5.04 -4.93
CA PHE A 30 -5.81 -6.00 -4.48
C PHE A 30 -5.17 -7.06 -3.58
N GLY A 31 -5.99 -7.87 -2.95
CA GLY A 31 -5.59 -9.01 -2.13
C GLY A 31 -6.05 -10.33 -2.75
N ASP A 32 -5.56 -11.40 -2.18
CA ASP A 32 -6.03 -12.75 -2.37
C ASP A 32 -6.31 -13.37 -1.00
N PHE A 33 -7.13 -14.42 -0.97
CA PHE A 33 -7.46 -15.12 0.24
C PHE A 33 -7.52 -16.63 -0.01
N GLY A 34 -6.77 -17.38 0.78
CA GLY A 34 -6.68 -18.84 0.69
C GLY A 34 -5.33 -19.37 1.14
N ASN A 35 -5.18 -20.68 1.22
CA ASN A 35 -3.87 -21.27 1.43
C ASN A 35 -2.97 -20.98 0.21
N PHE A 36 -1.72 -20.65 0.45
CA PHE A 36 -0.79 -20.21 -0.60
C PHE A 36 -0.73 -21.15 -1.81
N TRP A 37 -0.81 -22.43 -1.58
CA TRP A 37 -0.75 -23.47 -2.62
C TRP A 37 -2.08 -23.74 -3.34
N GLU A 38 -3.19 -23.15 -2.89
CA GLU A 38 -4.54 -23.31 -3.45
C GLU A 38 -4.97 -22.09 -4.28
N VAL A 39 -4.39 -20.90 -4.01
CA VAL A 39 -4.70 -19.69 -4.75
C VAL A 39 -4.10 -19.78 -6.15
N ASP A 40 -4.86 -19.35 -7.15
CA ASP A 40 -4.44 -19.34 -8.56
C ASP A 40 -3.10 -18.60 -8.74
N ALA A 41 -2.14 -19.27 -9.41
CA ALA A 41 -0.77 -18.76 -9.56
C ALA A 41 -0.70 -17.49 -10.41
N GLN A 42 -1.58 -17.35 -11.42
CA GLN A 42 -1.63 -16.15 -12.24
C GLN A 42 -2.13 -14.98 -11.42
N ARG A 43 -3.15 -15.18 -10.60
CA ARG A 43 -3.66 -14.16 -9.67
C ARG A 43 -2.58 -13.69 -8.68
N GLN A 44 -1.76 -14.63 -8.17
CA GLN A 44 -0.62 -14.30 -7.29
C GLN A 44 0.42 -13.44 -8.02
N THR A 45 0.74 -13.76 -9.27
CA THR A 45 1.63 -12.97 -10.12
C THR A 45 1.06 -11.58 -10.39
N ASP A 46 -0.21 -11.49 -10.75
CA ASP A 46 -0.90 -10.22 -10.99
C ASP A 46 -0.92 -9.34 -9.73
N LEU A 47 -1.09 -9.94 -8.55
CA LEU A 47 -1.03 -9.22 -7.28
C LEU A 47 0.35 -8.58 -7.08
N LEU A 48 1.42 -9.31 -7.28
CA LEU A 48 2.79 -8.79 -7.16
C LEU A 48 3.06 -7.71 -8.22
N GLN A 49 2.60 -7.93 -9.44
CA GLN A 49 2.74 -6.95 -10.51
C GLN A 49 2.06 -5.62 -10.15
N VAL A 50 0.81 -5.65 -9.71
CA VAL A 50 0.05 -4.44 -9.36
C VAL A 50 0.55 -3.79 -8.08
N ASN A 51 0.67 -4.58 -6.99
CA ASN A 51 0.95 -4.03 -5.67
C ASN A 51 2.40 -3.59 -5.49
N ILE A 52 3.34 -4.14 -6.26
CA ILE A 52 4.79 -3.89 -6.12
C ILE A 52 5.36 -3.30 -7.41
N MET A 53 5.39 -4.07 -8.50
CA MET A 53 6.17 -3.70 -9.68
C MET A 53 5.68 -2.39 -10.31
N THR A 54 4.37 -2.29 -10.56
CA THR A 54 3.76 -1.08 -11.14
C THR A 54 3.97 0.15 -10.25
N LEU A 55 3.82 0.01 -8.92
CA LEU A 55 4.07 1.10 -7.96
C LEU A 55 5.52 1.57 -8.00
N VAL A 56 6.49 0.65 -7.99
CA VAL A 56 7.91 0.96 -8.06
C VAL A 56 8.25 1.66 -9.38
N GLN A 57 7.76 1.13 -10.49
CA GLN A 57 7.99 1.70 -11.82
C GLN A 57 7.39 3.11 -11.96
N LEU A 58 6.14 3.33 -11.54
CA LEU A 58 5.54 4.67 -11.57
C LEU A 58 6.31 5.65 -10.67
N THR A 59 6.71 5.22 -9.48
CA THR A 59 7.57 6.04 -8.62
C THR A 59 8.88 6.38 -9.33
N ARG A 60 9.53 5.39 -9.96
CA ARG A 60 10.80 5.57 -10.68
C ARG A 60 10.67 6.50 -11.89
N TYR A 61 9.54 6.48 -12.59
CA TYR A 61 9.31 7.35 -13.75
C TYR A 61 9.05 8.80 -13.36
N PHE A 62 8.23 9.05 -12.33
CA PHE A 62 7.86 10.42 -11.96
C PHE A 62 8.85 11.12 -11.02
N LEU A 63 9.55 10.38 -10.16
CA LEU A 63 10.41 10.93 -9.13
C LEU A 63 11.55 11.82 -9.66
N PRO A 64 12.29 11.48 -10.75
CA PRO A 64 13.40 12.29 -11.23
C PRO A 64 12.98 13.70 -11.62
N GLY A 65 11.87 13.86 -12.36
CA GLY A 65 11.37 15.18 -12.74
C GLY A 65 10.89 16.01 -11.55
N MET A 66 10.35 15.37 -10.50
CA MET A 66 10.01 16.06 -9.26
C MET A 66 11.27 16.57 -8.53
N VAL A 67 12.31 15.72 -8.44
CA VAL A 67 13.59 16.09 -7.81
C VAL A 67 14.24 17.26 -8.55
N GLU A 68 14.23 17.25 -9.88
CA GLU A 68 14.75 18.33 -10.71
C GLU A 68 14.00 19.65 -10.47
N ARG A 69 12.68 19.60 -10.42
CA ARG A 69 11.83 20.77 -10.12
C ARG A 69 11.82 21.16 -8.65
N ARG A 70 12.42 20.36 -7.78
CA ARG A 70 12.41 20.52 -6.32
C ARG A 70 10.97 20.60 -5.73
N HIS A 71 10.04 19.92 -6.36
CA HIS A 71 8.62 19.94 -6.03
C HIS A 71 7.93 18.62 -6.39
N GLY A 72 7.18 18.07 -5.46
CA GLY A 72 6.36 16.87 -5.68
C GLY A 72 6.07 16.09 -4.41
N SER A 73 5.05 15.24 -4.47
CA SER A 73 4.62 14.44 -3.34
C SER A 73 4.05 13.10 -3.79
N VAL A 74 4.77 12.02 -3.56
CA VAL A 74 4.32 10.64 -3.86
C VAL A 74 3.52 10.08 -2.70
N LEU A 75 2.31 9.57 -2.97
CA LEU A 75 1.48 8.87 -1.98
C LEU A 75 1.34 7.40 -2.37
N ASN A 76 1.89 6.51 -1.55
CA ASN A 76 1.85 5.07 -1.72
C ASN A 76 0.86 4.42 -0.74
N LEU A 77 -0.12 3.66 -1.25
CA LEU A 77 -1.10 2.98 -0.42
C LEU A 77 -0.57 1.64 0.10
N SER A 78 -0.09 1.65 1.34
CA SER A 78 0.23 0.47 2.12
C SER A 78 -1.02 -0.05 2.86
N SER A 79 -0.89 -0.56 4.08
CA SER A 79 -1.97 -1.10 4.92
C SER A 79 -1.49 -1.33 6.35
N VAL A 80 -2.42 -1.53 7.29
CA VAL A 80 -2.12 -2.14 8.60
C VAL A 80 -1.51 -3.54 8.44
N ALA A 81 -1.79 -4.23 7.35
CA ALA A 81 -1.19 -5.52 6.99
C ALA A 81 0.34 -5.47 6.86
N ALA A 82 0.92 -4.29 6.67
CA ALA A 82 2.37 -4.07 6.55
C ALA A 82 3.18 -4.29 7.85
N PHE A 83 2.54 -4.68 8.95
CA PHE A 83 3.20 -4.79 10.25
C PHE A 83 3.31 -6.21 10.80
N SER A 84 2.74 -7.20 10.10
CA SER A 84 2.80 -8.60 10.52
C SER A 84 2.74 -9.56 9.34
N ALA A 85 3.16 -10.81 9.53
CA ALA A 85 2.87 -11.87 8.56
C ALA A 85 1.38 -12.20 8.58
N GLY A 86 0.76 -12.33 7.40
CA GLY A 86 -0.67 -12.65 7.23
C GLY A 86 -0.88 -14.00 6.57
N PRO A 87 -0.99 -15.10 7.36
CA PRO A 87 -1.40 -16.40 6.81
C PRO A 87 -2.72 -16.26 6.04
N ARG A 88 -2.91 -17.06 5.00
CA ARG A 88 -4.02 -17.02 4.02
C ARG A 88 -4.09 -15.76 3.13
N MET A 89 -3.25 -14.75 3.40
CA MET A 89 -3.10 -13.53 2.60
C MET A 89 -1.61 -13.17 2.47
N CYS A 90 -0.74 -14.16 2.37
CA CYS A 90 0.71 -13.98 2.56
C CYS A 90 1.32 -12.97 1.57
N LEU A 91 0.96 -13.03 0.30
CA LEU A 91 1.49 -12.12 -0.72
C LEU A 91 0.96 -10.69 -0.53
N TYR A 92 -0.32 -10.54 -0.15
CA TYR A 92 -0.87 -9.22 0.15
C TYR A 92 -0.12 -8.55 1.30
N TYR A 93 0.03 -9.24 2.45
CA TYR A 93 0.75 -8.71 3.61
C TYR A 93 2.20 -8.38 3.28
N ALA A 94 2.90 -9.30 2.60
CA ALA A 94 4.28 -9.08 2.15
C ALA A 94 4.39 -7.88 1.19
N SER A 95 3.45 -7.73 0.25
CA SER A 95 3.43 -6.59 -0.67
C SER A 95 3.23 -5.25 0.06
N LYS A 96 2.36 -5.22 1.08
CA LYS A 96 2.11 -3.99 1.85
C LYS A 96 3.26 -3.64 2.80
N GLU A 97 3.97 -4.64 3.33
CA GLU A 97 5.22 -4.44 4.07
C GLU A 97 6.33 -3.89 3.14
N PHE A 98 6.46 -4.45 1.92
CA PHE A 98 7.35 -3.92 0.90
C PHE A 98 7.06 -2.45 0.61
N VAL A 99 5.80 -2.11 0.30
CA VAL A 99 5.40 -0.72 -0.02
C VAL A 99 5.73 0.24 1.12
N ARG A 100 5.48 -0.16 2.37
CA ARG A 100 5.84 0.66 3.54
C ARG A 100 7.35 0.90 3.59
N SER A 101 8.14 -0.17 3.59
CA SER A 101 9.60 -0.10 3.73
C SER A 101 10.24 0.67 2.55
N PHE A 102 9.80 0.40 1.32
CA PHE A 102 10.22 1.13 0.13
C PHE A 102 9.93 2.63 0.23
N SER A 103 8.72 2.99 0.66
CA SER A 103 8.34 4.40 0.78
C SER A 103 9.15 5.14 1.86
N GLU A 104 9.43 4.48 3.00
CA GLU A 104 10.25 5.05 4.06
C GLU A 104 11.70 5.28 3.58
N ALA A 105 12.26 4.34 2.83
CA ALA A 105 13.62 4.46 2.27
C ALA A 105 13.70 5.59 1.23
N VAL A 106 12.79 5.61 0.25
CA VAL A 106 12.78 6.66 -0.78
C VAL A 106 12.51 8.04 -0.17
N ALA A 107 11.65 8.14 0.86
CA ALA A 107 11.41 9.40 1.57
C ALA A 107 12.70 9.97 2.20
N GLU A 108 13.56 9.12 2.74
CA GLU A 108 14.84 9.55 3.30
C GLU A 108 15.84 9.97 2.21
N GLU A 109 15.88 9.24 1.09
CA GLU A 109 16.73 9.59 -0.07
C GLU A 109 16.39 10.97 -0.65
N VAL A 110 15.10 11.34 -0.71
CA VAL A 110 14.68 12.62 -1.29
C VAL A 110 14.53 13.75 -0.28
N ARG A 111 14.85 13.55 0.99
CA ARG A 111 14.58 14.49 2.10
C ARG A 111 15.08 15.92 1.88
N SER A 112 16.20 16.09 1.17
CA SER A 112 16.81 17.42 0.87
C SER A 112 16.42 18.00 -0.48
N THR A 113 15.57 17.30 -1.25
CA THR A 113 15.26 17.67 -2.64
C THR A 113 14.03 18.55 -2.81
N GLY A 114 13.23 18.73 -1.76
CA GLY A 114 11.92 19.40 -1.83
C GLY A 114 10.77 18.47 -2.23
N VAL A 115 11.04 17.16 -2.41
CA VAL A 115 10.06 16.13 -2.71
C VAL A 115 9.72 15.35 -1.44
N THR A 116 8.48 14.87 -1.33
CA THR A 116 8.03 14.04 -0.21
C THR A 116 7.48 12.69 -0.68
N VAL A 117 7.66 11.65 0.13
CA VAL A 117 7.06 10.33 -0.12
C VAL A 117 6.34 9.88 1.14
N THR A 118 5.07 9.51 0.99
CA THR A 118 4.20 9.11 2.10
C THR A 118 3.68 7.69 1.90
N ALA A 119 3.92 6.82 2.88
CA ALA A 119 3.21 5.55 2.99
C ALA A 119 1.93 5.74 3.83
N LEU A 120 0.78 5.52 3.23
CA LEU A 120 -0.50 5.52 3.92
C LEU A 120 -0.86 4.11 4.36
N CYS A 121 -1.08 3.92 5.66
CA CYS A 121 -1.39 2.62 6.26
C CYS A 121 -2.80 2.63 6.85
N PRO A 122 -3.86 2.41 6.03
CA PRO A 122 -5.21 2.28 6.54
C PRO A 122 -5.43 0.91 7.21
N GLY A 123 -6.36 0.90 8.15
CA GLY A 123 -7.04 -0.32 8.62
C GLY A 123 -8.12 -0.76 7.63
N PRO A 124 -9.03 -1.66 8.06
CA PRO A 124 -10.18 -2.04 7.26
C PRO A 124 -10.94 -0.80 6.79
N THR A 125 -11.23 -0.73 5.50
CA THR A 125 -11.86 0.43 4.85
C THR A 125 -13.03 -0.06 4.03
N ALA A 126 -14.16 0.63 4.11
CA ALA A 126 -15.38 0.31 3.36
C ALA A 126 -15.16 0.61 1.86
N THR A 127 -14.69 -0.40 1.13
CA THR A 127 -14.40 -0.37 -0.32
C THR A 127 -14.80 -1.71 -0.93
N GLY A 128 -14.63 -1.89 -2.23
CA GLY A 128 -14.75 -3.20 -2.90
C GLY A 128 -13.61 -4.19 -2.62
N PHE A 129 -12.68 -3.88 -1.72
CA PHE A 129 -11.49 -4.71 -1.46
C PHE A 129 -11.86 -6.13 -0.97
N GLU A 130 -12.82 -6.24 -0.06
CA GLU A 130 -13.26 -7.53 0.49
C GLU A 130 -13.77 -8.47 -0.61
N GLN A 131 -14.57 -7.93 -1.53
CA GLN A 131 -15.07 -8.68 -2.70
C GLN A 131 -13.93 -9.02 -3.66
N ALA A 132 -13.05 -8.06 -3.95
CA ALA A 132 -11.91 -8.26 -4.84
C ALA A 132 -10.90 -9.29 -4.29
N ALA A 133 -10.73 -9.35 -2.96
CA ALA A 133 -9.87 -10.33 -2.28
C ALA A 133 -10.55 -11.69 -2.04
N GLN A 134 -11.83 -11.85 -2.41
CA GLN A 134 -12.62 -13.07 -2.20
C GLN A 134 -12.71 -13.51 -0.72
N MET A 135 -12.73 -12.57 0.21
CA MET A 135 -12.65 -12.79 1.67
C MET A 135 -14.01 -13.15 2.29
N LYS A 136 -14.69 -14.19 1.78
CA LYS A 136 -16.04 -14.57 2.23
C LYS A 136 -16.13 -14.99 3.71
N ASN A 137 -15.02 -15.41 4.32
CA ASN A 137 -14.99 -15.98 5.68
C ASN A 137 -14.00 -15.29 6.63
N SER A 138 -13.50 -14.10 6.30
CA SER A 138 -12.54 -13.40 7.16
C SER A 138 -13.24 -12.69 8.31
N HIS A 139 -12.75 -12.88 9.53
CA HIS A 139 -13.23 -12.19 10.72
C HIS A 139 -12.69 -10.76 10.85
N MET A 140 -11.76 -10.33 9.97
CA MET A 140 -11.10 -9.02 10.07
C MET A 140 -12.10 -7.86 10.02
N PHE A 141 -13.08 -7.90 9.11
CA PHE A 141 -14.09 -6.84 8.96
C PHE A 141 -15.17 -6.86 10.05
N SER A 142 -15.39 -8.00 10.71
CA SER A 142 -16.30 -8.09 11.85
C SER A 142 -15.68 -7.58 13.15
N MET A 143 -14.35 -7.66 13.29
CA MET A 143 -13.64 -7.21 14.49
C MET A 143 -13.42 -5.69 14.56
N PHE A 144 -13.34 -5.02 13.41
CA PHE A 144 -13.05 -3.60 13.34
C PHE A 144 -14.09 -2.89 12.48
N LYS A 145 -14.67 -1.79 12.98
CA LYS A 145 -15.56 -0.95 12.19
C LYS A 145 -14.75 -0.32 11.04
N PRO A 146 -15.09 -0.60 9.76
CA PRO A 146 -14.36 -0.05 8.64
C PRO A 146 -14.43 1.48 8.61
N ALA A 147 -13.32 2.12 8.27
CA ALA A 147 -13.30 3.55 7.98
C ALA A 147 -13.95 3.82 6.61
N SER A 148 -14.47 5.02 6.39
CA SER A 148 -14.93 5.41 5.06
C SER A 148 -13.74 5.66 4.11
N ALA A 149 -13.89 5.32 2.84
CA ALA A 149 -12.87 5.58 1.82
C ALA A 149 -12.51 7.07 1.74
N ALA A 150 -13.50 7.96 1.87
CA ALA A 150 -13.28 9.41 1.87
C ALA A 150 -12.41 9.87 3.04
N ALA A 151 -12.65 9.37 4.26
CA ALA A 151 -11.83 9.73 5.42
C ALA A 151 -10.39 9.24 5.29
N VAL A 152 -10.18 8.06 4.70
CA VAL A 152 -8.85 7.51 4.43
C VAL A 152 -8.13 8.34 3.37
N ALA A 153 -8.81 8.69 2.27
CA ALA A 153 -8.27 9.53 1.20
C ALA A 153 -7.87 10.91 1.73
N GLU A 154 -8.73 11.56 2.51
CA GLU A 154 -8.43 12.86 3.12
C GLU A 154 -7.23 12.78 4.08
N ALA A 155 -7.15 11.75 4.92
CA ALA A 155 -6.02 11.54 5.80
C ALA A 155 -4.70 11.35 5.06
N GLY A 156 -4.74 10.61 3.93
CA GLY A 156 -3.59 10.41 3.03
C GLY A 156 -3.15 11.72 2.38
N PHE A 157 -4.08 12.45 1.79
CA PHE A 157 -3.82 13.74 1.14
C PHE A 157 -3.20 14.75 2.11
N ARG A 158 -3.80 14.92 3.29
CA ARG A 158 -3.25 15.82 4.33
C ARG A 158 -1.87 15.38 4.83
N ALA A 159 -1.60 14.07 4.89
CA ALA A 159 -0.30 13.57 5.31
C ALA A 159 0.77 13.86 4.24
N ALA A 160 0.44 13.64 2.98
CA ALA A 160 1.31 13.94 1.85
C ALA A 160 1.65 15.44 1.78
N GLN A 161 0.64 16.32 1.89
CA GLN A 161 0.86 17.78 1.95
C GLN A 161 1.77 18.23 3.10
N LYS A 162 1.72 17.51 4.25
CA LYS A 162 2.57 17.80 5.42
C LYS A 162 3.93 17.12 5.37
N GLY A 163 4.26 16.43 4.29
CA GLY A 163 5.51 15.69 4.13
C GLY A 163 5.69 14.56 5.16
N LYS A 164 4.61 13.93 5.63
CA LYS A 164 4.70 12.82 6.57
C LYS A 164 5.12 11.55 5.85
N THR A 165 6.24 10.96 6.24
CA THR A 165 6.73 9.72 5.65
C THR A 165 5.78 8.54 5.87
N LEU A 166 5.16 8.45 7.06
CA LEU A 166 4.25 7.36 7.43
C LEU A 166 2.97 7.90 8.03
N ARG A 167 1.82 7.43 7.56
CA ARG A 167 0.51 7.81 8.10
C ARG A 167 -0.36 6.59 8.41
N TYR A 168 -0.72 6.44 9.66
CA TYR A 168 -1.73 5.48 10.12
C TYR A 168 -3.12 6.12 10.05
N CYS A 169 -4.12 5.36 9.58
CA CYS A 169 -5.51 5.80 9.59
C CYS A 169 -6.27 5.15 10.73
N GLY A 170 -6.57 5.96 11.74
CA GLY A 170 -7.31 5.55 12.93
C GLY A 170 -6.42 4.99 14.06
N TRP A 171 -6.92 5.12 15.27
CA TRP A 171 -6.26 4.66 16.49
C TRP A 171 -5.96 3.16 16.51
N PRO A 172 -6.89 2.26 16.05
CA PRO A 172 -6.59 0.82 16.06
C PRO A 172 -5.38 0.45 15.18
N THR A 173 -5.19 1.12 14.05
CA THR A 173 -4.05 0.86 13.15
C THR A 173 -2.71 1.19 13.82
N HIS A 174 -2.66 2.29 14.56
CA HIS A 174 -1.46 2.70 15.29
C HIS A 174 -1.13 1.71 16.41
N THR A 175 -2.11 1.29 17.20
CA THR A 175 -1.89 0.31 18.28
C THR A 175 -1.46 -1.05 17.76
N VAL A 176 -2.07 -1.54 16.66
CA VAL A 176 -1.65 -2.79 16.00
C VAL A 176 -0.19 -2.70 15.53
N SER A 177 0.23 -1.57 14.96
CA SER A 177 1.61 -1.40 14.49
C SER A 177 2.63 -1.44 15.64
N ILE A 178 2.30 -0.89 16.80
CA ILE A 178 3.14 -0.93 18.00
C ILE A 178 3.18 -2.36 18.55
N ALA A 179 2.02 -3.00 18.72
CA ALA A 179 1.93 -4.37 19.22
C ALA A 179 2.73 -5.36 18.36
N ALA A 180 2.64 -5.23 17.04
CA ALA A 180 3.39 -6.07 16.11
C ALA A 180 4.93 -5.90 16.21
N ARG A 181 5.41 -4.75 16.70
CA ARG A 181 6.85 -4.51 16.94
C ARG A 181 7.34 -5.09 18.27
N LEU A 182 6.47 -5.14 19.27
CA LEU A 182 6.83 -5.55 20.64
C LEU A 182 6.61 -7.06 20.88
N LEU A 183 5.63 -7.66 20.21
CA LEU A 183 5.30 -9.06 20.39
C LEU A 183 6.23 -9.97 19.56
N PRO A 184 6.53 -11.20 20.06
CA PRO A 184 7.24 -12.18 19.27
C PRO A 184 6.52 -12.48 17.95
N ARG A 185 7.26 -12.55 16.85
CA ARG A 185 6.70 -12.80 15.50
C ARG A 185 5.86 -14.07 15.42
N SER A 186 6.20 -15.10 16.21
CA SER A 186 5.43 -16.35 16.30
C SER A 186 4.04 -16.15 16.88
N VAL A 187 3.89 -15.24 17.86
CA VAL A 187 2.59 -14.89 18.46
C VAL A 187 1.75 -14.11 17.45
N CYS A 188 2.34 -13.10 16.82
CA CYS A 188 1.64 -12.28 15.81
C CYS A 188 1.09 -13.15 14.66
N ARG A 189 1.90 -14.04 14.06
CA ARG A 189 1.44 -14.87 12.93
C ARG A 189 0.36 -15.89 13.33
N ARG A 190 0.43 -16.46 14.55
CA ARG A 190 -0.63 -17.36 15.06
C ARG A 190 -1.93 -16.60 15.30
N PHE A 191 -1.85 -15.39 15.84
CA PHE A 191 -3.01 -14.52 16.01
C PHE A 191 -3.63 -14.16 14.67
N MET A 192 -2.80 -13.75 13.69
CA MET A 192 -3.28 -13.41 12.35
C MET A 192 -3.88 -14.61 11.61
N MET A 193 -3.40 -15.84 11.87
CA MET A 193 -4.05 -17.04 11.33
C MET A 193 -5.49 -17.19 11.82
N LYS A 194 -5.78 -16.80 13.08
CA LYS A 194 -7.15 -16.82 13.63
C LYS A 194 -8.00 -15.65 13.12
N VAL A 195 -7.39 -14.50 12.84
CA VAL A 195 -8.10 -13.30 12.34
C VAL A 195 -8.49 -13.48 10.87
N ASN A 196 -7.60 -14.06 10.09
CA ASN A 196 -7.85 -14.32 8.67
C ASN A 196 -8.70 -15.59 8.42
N GLY A 197 -9.07 -16.33 9.46
CA GLY A 197 -9.97 -17.48 9.38
C GLY A 197 -9.25 -18.78 9.50
#